data_334aff3514b3bec35ed9ac4df5b3a3c1
#
_entry.id   334aff3514b3bec35ed9ac4df5b3a3c1
#
_cell.length_a   1.000
_cell.length_b   1.000
_cell.length_c   1.000
_cell.angle_alpha   90.00
_cell.angle_beta   90.00
_cell.angle_gamma   90.00
#
_symmetry.space_group_name_H-M   'P 1'
#
loop_
_entity.id
_entity.type
_entity.pdbx_description
1 polymer ?
#
loop_
_entity_poly.entity_id
_entity_poly.type
_entity_poly.pdbx_seq_one_letter_code
_entity_poly.pdbx_strand_id
1 'polypeptide(L)'
;MAAFEYKALDPRGRQKSGVMEGDSARQVRQLLREQGLTPLEVNETTEKAKREANRFVLFRRGASTSELALITRQLATLVGAGLTIEEALKAVAEQCEKAHLRSLVATVRSKVVEGYSLADSLGAFPHVFDQLFRSMVAAGEKSGHLEKVLNRLADYTEQRQHMRTKLLQAMIYPIVLTLVAVGVISILLTAVVPKVVAQFEHMGQQLPATTRFLIGTSELMQHYGLWFLVLLFIGGLIWRWWLTDAGRRRHWHQVVLRLPVIGRVSRGLNTARFARTLSILNASAVPLLEGMKISGEVLSNDFARHRIGEATERVREGTSLRKALDETKIFPPMMLHMIASGEQSGELDSMLERAADNQDREFETQVNIALGVFEPMLVVSMAGVVLFIVMSILQPILELNNMVNL
;
A
#
# COMPACT_ATOMS: atom_id res chain seq x y z
N MET A 1 29.79 -23.25 -3.73
CA MET A 1 30.08 -22.77 -2.36
C MET A 1 28.92 -23.14 -1.47
N ALA A 2 29.16 -23.77 -0.32
CA ALA A 2 28.14 -24.12 0.64
C ALA A 2 27.87 -22.93 1.59
N ALA A 3 26.60 -22.71 2.00
CA ALA A 3 26.27 -21.71 2.98
C ALA A 3 26.33 -22.27 4.40
N PHE A 4 27.03 -21.57 5.29
CA PHE A 4 27.21 -21.96 6.69
C PHE A 4 26.54 -20.93 7.60
N GLU A 5 25.70 -21.40 8.52
CA GLU A 5 25.18 -20.58 9.60
C GLU A 5 26.21 -20.51 10.74
N TYR A 6 26.51 -19.31 11.21
CA TYR A 6 27.43 -19.11 12.29
C TYR A 6 26.84 -18.36 13.47
N LYS A 7 27.31 -18.70 14.66
CA LYS A 7 27.16 -17.90 15.87
C LYS A 7 28.56 -17.51 16.33
N ALA A 8 28.81 -16.23 16.52
CA ALA A 8 30.09 -15.68 16.90
C ALA A 8 29.95 -14.58 17.95
N LEU A 9 30.97 -14.34 18.75
CA LEU A 9 31.05 -13.22 19.68
C LEU A 9 31.83 -12.06 19.06
N ASP A 10 31.33 -10.84 19.24
CA ASP A 10 32.07 -9.63 18.91
C ASP A 10 33.13 -9.34 19.99
N PRO A 11 34.10 -8.42 19.79
CA PRO A 11 35.10 -8.06 20.78
C PRO A 11 34.52 -7.50 22.10
N ARG A 12 33.22 -7.19 22.12
CA ARG A 12 32.49 -6.70 23.30
C ARG A 12 31.68 -7.81 23.99
N GLY A 13 31.87 -9.08 23.60
CA GLY A 13 31.18 -10.23 24.18
C GLY A 13 29.71 -10.40 23.76
N ARG A 14 29.22 -9.67 22.75
CA ARG A 14 27.84 -9.81 22.27
C ARG A 14 27.78 -10.90 21.19
N GLN A 15 26.76 -11.72 21.28
CA GLN A 15 26.54 -12.78 20.29
C GLN A 15 25.97 -12.22 19.00
N LYS A 16 26.65 -12.49 17.89
CA LYS A 16 26.20 -12.25 16.51
C LYS A 16 25.95 -13.57 15.81
N SER A 17 24.85 -13.68 15.10
CA SER A 17 24.52 -14.82 14.23
C SER A 17 24.32 -14.32 12.81
N GLY A 18 24.70 -15.15 11.82
CA GLY A 18 24.57 -14.82 10.41
C GLY A 18 24.83 -16.05 9.55
N VAL A 19 24.75 -15.87 8.23
CA VAL A 19 25.09 -16.88 7.23
C VAL A 19 26.27 -16.35 6.43
N MET A 20 27.28 -17.21 6.23
CA MET A 20 28.47 -16.92 5.44
C MET A 20 28.73 -18.05 4.45
N GLU A 21 29.09 -17.71 3.23
CA GLU A 21 29.45 -18.67 2.19
C GLU A 21 30.92 -19.07 2.30
N GLY A 22 31.20 -20.35 2.13
CA GLY A 22 32.54 -20.86 2.12
C GLY A 22 32.57 -22.30 1.59
N ASP A 23 33.77 -22.76 1.21
CA ASP A 23 33.95 -24.11 0.68
C ASP A 23 34.00 -25.15 1.80
N SER A 24 34.25 -24.70 3.05
CA SER A 24 34.25 -25.56 4.24
C SER A 24 33.99 -24.76 5.52
N ALA A 25 33.47 -25.46 6.56
CA ALA A 25 33.30 -24.86 7.89
C ALA A 25 34.61 -24.30 8.50
N ARG A 26 35.75 -24.84 8.08
CA ARG A 26 37.08 -24.40 8.51
C ARG A 26 37.44 -23.05 7.92
N GLN A 27 37.14 -22.83 6.65
CA GLN A 27 37.35 -21.55 5.95
C GLN A 27 36.44 -20.44 6.54
N VAL A 28 35.17 -20.77 6.80
CA VAL A 28 34.23 -19.82 7.42
C VAL A 28 34.69 -19.39 8.81
N ARG A 29 35.22 -20.33 9.62
CA ARG A 29 35.80 -19.98 10.94
C ARG A 29 37.03 -19.09 10.82
N GLN A 30 37.82 -19.24 9.78
CA GLN A 30 38.98 -18.37 9.52
C GLN A 30 38.54 -16.97 9.11
N LEU A 31 37.60 -16.83 8.18
CA LEU A 31 37.04 -15.57 7.74
C LEU A 31 36.38 -14.80 8.89
N LEU A 32 35.66 -15.48 9.79
CA LEU A 32 35.09 -14.88 10.98
C LEU A 32 36.16 -14.32 11.94
N ARG A 33 37.28 -15.02 12.12
CA ARG A 33 38.40 -14.52 12.92
C ARG A 33 39.11 -13.34 12.30
N GLU A 34 39.24 -13.31 10.98
CA GLU A 34 39.77 -12.16 10.24
C GLU A 34 38.89 -10.91 10.39
N GLN A 35 37.58 -11.10 10.59
CA GLN A 35 36.63 -10.04 10.89
C GLN A 35 36.55 -9.66 12.38
N GLY A 36 37.44 -10.20 13.22
CA GLY A 36 37.49 -9.93 14.65
C GLY A 36 36.35 -10.61 15.44
N LEU A 37 35.69 -11.60 14.86
CA LEU A 37 34.62 -12.34 15.50
C LEU A 37 35.13 -13.69 15.99
N THR A 38 34.80 -14.05 17.24
CA THR A 38 35.15 -15.37 17.80
C THR A 38 34.03 -16.37 17.48
N PRO A 39 34.23 -17.33 16.56
CA PRO A 39 33.21 -18.31 16.19
C PRO A 39 32.90 -19.28 17.34
N LEU A 40 31.61 -19.38 17.72
CA LEU A 40 31.10 -20.33 18.71
C LEU A 40 30.61 -21.61 18.01
N GLU A 41 29.79 -21.46 17.00
CA GLU A 41 29.21 -22.55 16.21
C GLU A 41 29.26 -22.18 14.73
N VAL A 42 29.61 -23.13 13.88
CA VAL A 42 29.56 -23.04 12.41
C VAL A 42 29.02 -24.37 11.89
N ASN A 43 27.79 -24.35 11.40
CA ASN A 43 27.08 -25.53 10.90
C ASN A 43 26.72 -25.33 9.42
N GLU A 44 26.84 -26.40 8.64
CA GLU A 44 26.41 -26.39 7.23
C GLU A 44 24.90 -26.35 7.15
N THR A 45 24.39 -25.42 6.34
CA THR A 45 22.94 -25.17 6.20
C THR A 45 22.31 -26.26 5.35
N THR A 46 21.73 -27.30 5.97
CA THR A 46 20.93 -28.29 5.27
C THR A 46 19.61 -27.75 4.80
N GLU A 47 19.00 -28.30 3.73
CA GLU A 47 17.72 -27.85 3.16
C GLU A 47 16.55 -27.73 4.17
N LYS A 48 16.62 -28.44 5.30
CA LYS A 48 15.66 -28.32 6.41
C LYS A 48 15.76 -26.97 7.14
N ALA A 49 16.98 -26.49 7.33
CA ALA A 49 17.21 -25.15 7.93
C ALA A 49 16.74 -24.02 6.98
N LYS A 50 16.84 -24.23 5.64
CA LYS A 50 16.21 -23.33 4.66
C LYS A 50 14.68 -23.27 4.80
N ARG A 51 14.01 -24.35 5.16
CA ARG A 51 12.57 -24.40 5.41
C ARG A 51 12.17 -23.79 6.75
N GLU A 52 12.99 -23.91 7.78
CA GLU A 52 12.74 -23.28 9.09
C GLU A 52 13.10 -21.79 9.11
N ALA A 53 14.20 -21.39 8.47
CA ALA A 53 14.49 -19.97 8.21
C ALA A 53 13.37 -19.31 7.38
N ASN A 54 12.73 -20.05 6.49
CA ASN A 54 11.54 -19.58 5.74
C ASN A 54 10.28 -19.44 6.62
N ARG A 55 10.21 -20.07 7.78
CA ARG A 55 9.10 -19.93 8.76
C ARG A 55 9.24 -18.67 9.63
N PHE A 56 10.46 -18.18 9.86
CA PHE A 56 10.73 -16.86 10.50
C PHE A 56 10.63 -15.68 9.52
N VAL A 57 10.24 -15.91 8.28
CA VAL A 57 10.07 -14.92 7.21
C VAL A 57 8.80 -14.04 7.38
N LEU A 58 8.12 -14.10 8.50
CA LEU A 58 7.00 -13.19 8.80
C LEU A 58 7.41 -11.71 8.96
N PHE A 59 8.71 -11.40 8.97
CA PHE A 59 9.26 -10.03 9.04
C PHE A 59 10.39 -9.79 8.03
N ARG A 60 10.28 -10.26 6.78
CA ARG A 60 11.14 -9.72 5.72
C ARG A 60 10.74 -8.25 5.51
N ARG A 61 11.53 -7.35 6.05
CA ARG A 61 11.41 -5.91 5.75
C ARG A 61 11.65 -5.74 4.25
N GLY A 62 10.57 -5.56 3.49
CA GLY A 62 10.64 -5.19 2.09
C GLY A 62 11.18 -3.77 1.94
N ALA A 63 11.59 -3.40 0.73
CA ALA A 63 11.87 -2.02 0.41
C ALA A 63 10.59 -1.19 0.46
N SER A 64 10.64 -0.01 1.04
CA SER A 64 9.55 0.96 0.95
C SER A 64 9.41 1.47 -0.48
N THR A 65 8.27 2.07 -0.83
CA THR A 65 8.07 2.62 -2.18
C THR A 65 9.11 3.70 -2.53
N SER A 66 9.54 4.51 -1.53
CA SER A 66 10.58 5.53 -1.75
C SER A 66 11.97 4.93 -1.94
N GLU A 67 12.30 3.87 -1.20
CA GLU A 67 13.56 3.16 -1.36
C GLU A 67 13.64 2.45 -2.71
N LEU A 68 12.54 1.83 -3.15
CA LEU A 68 12.47 1.21 -4.47
C LEU A 68 12.65 2.26 -5.58
N ALA A 69 11.97 3.41 -5.48
CA ALA A 69 12.12 4.49 -6.45
C ALA A 69 13.56 5.00 -6.52
N LEU A 70 14.22 5.21 -5.37
CA LEU A 70 15.60 5.66 -5.30
C LEU A 70 16.55 4.63 -5.94
N ILE A 71 16.47 3.36 -5.55
CA ILE A 71 17.30 2.28 -6.10
C ILE A 71 17.10 2.18 -7.62
N THR A 72 15.84 2.26 -8.09
CA THR A 72 15.53 2.17 -9.52
C THR A 72 16.09 3.34 -10.28
N ARG A 73 15.97 4.59 -9.78
CA ARG A 73 16.52 5.78 -10.39
C ARG A 73 18.04 5.73 -10.46
N GLN A 74 18.70 5.35 -9.37
CA GLN A 74 20.17 5.19 -9.35
C GLN A 74 20.62 4.15 -10.38
N LEU A 75 19.97 2.98 -10.42
CA LEU A 75 20.30 1.95 -11.38
C LEU A 75 20.10 2.43 -12.82
N ALA A 76 18.96 3.08 -13.12
CA ALA A 76 18.68 3.65 -14.42
C ALA A 76 19.72 4.68 -14.87
N THR A 77 20.12 5.58 -13.96
CA THR A 77 21.12 6.63 -14.22
C THR A 77 22.50 6.03 -14.51
N LEU A 78 22.93 5.04 -13.73
CA LEU A 78 24.25 4.42 -13.88
C LEU A 78 24.33 3.57 -15.17
N VAL A 79 23.27 2.81 -15.47
CA VAL A 79 23.20 2.04 -16.73
C VAL A 79 23.10 2.97 -17.94
N GLY A 80 22.34 4.07 -17.84
CA GLY A 80 22.28 5.12 -18.84
C GLY A 80 23.59 5.86 -19.07
N ALA A 81 24.45 5.93 -18.06
CA ALA A 81 25.82 6.44 -18.17
C ALA A 81 26.82 5.43 -18.78
N GLY A 82 26.34 4.23 -19.18
CA GLY A 82 27.14 3.21 -19.84
C GLY A 82 27.84 2.22 -18.88
N LEU A 83 27.54 2.24 -17.57
CA LEU A 83 28.06 1.21 -16.67
C LEU A 83 27.41 -0.13 -16.95
N THR A 84 28.17 -1.20 -16.76
CA THR A 84 27.60 -2.56 -16.77
C THR A 84 26.58 -2.75 -15.65
N ILE A 85 25.65 -3.67 -15.81
CA ILE A 85 24.64 -3.96 -14.79
C ILE A 85 25.31 -4.34 -13.45
N GLU A 86 26.39 -5.10 -13.53
CA GLU A 86 27.16 -5.51 -12.34
C GLU A 86 27.74 -4.31 -11.59
N GLU A 87 28.42 -3.41 -12.30
CA GLU A 87 29.03 -2.20 -11.72
C GLU A 87 27.95 -1.26 -11.15
N ALA A 88 26.86 -1.08 -11.88
CA ALA A 88 25.72 -0.29 -11.42
C ALA A 88 25.11 -0.85 -10.13
N LEU A 89 24.86 -2.17 -10.07
CA LEU A 89 24.35 -2.83 -8.87
C LEU A 89 25.34 -2.73 -7.69
N LYS A 90 26.65 -2.81 -7.95
CA LYS A 90 27.69 -2.63 -6.93
C LYS A 90 27.62 -1.22 -6.35
N ALA A 91 27.62 -0.20 -7.20
CA ALA A 91 27.56 1.20 -6.79
C ALA A 91 26.25 1.50 -6.01
N VAL A 92 25.11 0.99 -6.46
CA VAL A 92 23.83 1.14 -5.75
C VAL A 92 23.88 0.46 -4.38
N ALA A 93 24.47 -0.75 -4.27
CA ALA A 93 24.61 -1.45 -2.99
C ALA A 93 25.47 -0.66 -1.99
N GLU A 94 26.55 -0.05 -2.45
CA GLU A 94 27.45 0.79 -1.63
C GLU A 94 26.74 2.07 -1.12
N GLN A 95 25.85 2.65 -1.92
CA GLN A 95 25.07 3.83 -1.56
C GLN A 95 23.87 3.52 -0.64
N CYS A 96 23.48 2.25 -0.50
CA CYS A 96 22.39 1.87 0.39
C CYS A 96 22.75 2.06 1.87
N GLU A 97 22.08 2.99 2.56
CA GLU A 97 22.26 3.23 4.00
C GLU A 97 21.78 2.04 4.84
N LYS A 98 20.65 1.46 4.47
CA LYS A 98 20.02 0.37 5.21
C LYS A 98 20.62 -0.99 4.87
N ALA A 99 21.09 -1.70 5.88
CA ALA A 99 21.78 -2.99 5.72
C ALA A 99 20.94 -4.03 4.94
N HIS A 100 19.59 -4.07 5.14
CA HIS A 100 18.73 -5.02 4.43
C HIS A 100 18.60 -4.71 2.93
N LEU A 101 18.61 -3.42 2.53
CA LEU A 101 18.59 -3.01 1.12
C LEU A 101 19.95 -3.31 0.46
N ARG A 102 21.02 -3.01 1.15
CA ARG A 102 22.39 -3.36 0.69
C ARG A 102 22.51 -4.87 0.44
N SER A 103 22.05 -5.68 1.37
CA SER A 103 22.04 -7.16 1.22
C SER A 103 21.15 -7.60 0.06
N LEU A 104 19.99 -6.97 -0.14
CA LEU A 104 19.09 -7.29 -1.24
C LEU A 104 19.77 -7.01 -2.60
N VAL A 105 20.31 -5.80 -2.79
CA VAL A 105 20.97 -5.40 -4.04
C VAL A 105 22.24 -6.23 -4.27
N ALA A 106 23.03 -6.51 -3.23
CA ALA A 106 24.18 -7.39 -3.32
C ALA A 106 23.81 -8.83 -3.73
N THR A 107 22.68 -9.37 -3.23
CA THR A 107 22.19 -10.69 -3.64
C THR A 107 21.75 -10.70 -5.10
N VAL A 108 21.08 -9.66 -5.58
CA VAL A 108 20.73 -9.51 -7.00
C VAL A 108 22.01 -9.47 -7.85
N ARG A 109 23.01 -8.66 -7.42
CA ARG A 109 24.32 -8.61 -8.10
C ARG A 109 25.00 -9.97 -8.18
N SER A 110 25.04 -10.72 -7.08
CA SER A 110 25.67 -12.05 -7.05
C SER A 110 25.08 -12.97 -8.11
N LYS A 111 23.73 -13.00 -8.22
CA LYS A 111 23.05 -13.79 -9.25
C LYS A 111 23.36 -13.34 -10.67
N VAL A 112 23.45 -12.03 -10.91
CA VAL A 112 23.84 -11.50 -12.23
C VAL A 112 25.27 -11.94 -12.58
N VAL A 113 26.21 -11.87 -11.63
CA VAL A 113 27.60 -12.37 -11.81
C VAL A 113 27.64 -13.89 -12.06
N GLU A 114 26.73 -14.65 -11.45
CA GLU A 114 26.53 -16.09 -11.71
C GLU A 114 25.95 -16.40 -13.09
N GLY A 115 25.58 -15.37 -13.89
CA GLY A 115 25.07 -15.53 -15.25
C GLY A 115 23.54 -15.57 -15.37
N TYR A 116 22.79 -15.34 -14.27
CA TYR A 116 21.34 -15.19 -14.36
C TYR A 116 20.97 -13.84 -14.99
N SER A 117 19.81 -13.80 -15.67
CA SER A 117 19.27 -12.52 -16.15
C SER A 117 18.98 -11.58 -14.97
N LEU A 118 18.98 -10.27 -15.19
CA LEU A 118 18.58 -9.30 -14.17
C LEU A 118 17.13 -9.56 -13.72
N ALA A 119 16.23 -9.84 -14.69
CA ALA A 119 14.83 -10.15 -14.39
C ALA A 119 14.67 -11.37 -13.48
N ASP A 120 15.40 -12.46 -13.75
CA ASP A 120 15.38 -13.67 -12.89
C ASP A 120 16.00 -13.40 -11.51
N SER A 121 17.07 -12.62 -11.47
CA SER A 121 17.73 -12.21 -10.23
C SER A 121 16.81 -11.39 -9.32
N LEU A 122 16.03 -10.47 -9.90
CA LEU A 122 14.98 -9.70 -9.20
C LEU A 122 13.82 -10.61 -8.75
N GLY A 123 13.56 -11.71 -9.46
CA GLY A 123 12.56 -12.72 -9.13
C GLY A 123 12.78 -13.40 -7.77
N ALA A 124 13.97 -13.34 -7.20
CA ALA A 124 14.25 -13.80 -5.83
C ALA A 124 13.54 -12.96 -4.75
N PHE A 125 13.11 -11.73 -5.10
CA PHE A 125 12.49 -10.77 -4.18
C PHE A 125 11.13 -10.27 -4.72
N PRO A 126 10.12 -11.16 -4.91
CA PRO A 126 8.83 -10.81 -5.54
C PRO A 126 7.99 -9.84 -4.70
N HIS A 127 8.32 -9.70 -3.41
CA HIS A 127 7.68 -8.75 -2.49
C HIS A 127 8.22 -7.32 -2.63
N VAL A 128 9.37 -7.14 -3.29
CA VAL A 128 9.99 -5.84 -3.59
C VAL A 128 9.79 -5.49 -5.07
N PHE A 129 10.13 -6.42 -5.96
CA PHE A 129 10.00 -6.27 -7.41
C PHE A 129 8.77 -7.03 -7.88
N ASP A 130 7.68 -6.29 -8.13
CA ASP A 130 6.42 -6.86 -8.59
C ASP A 130 6.51 -7.43 -10.02
N GLN A 131 5.43 -8.04 -10.47
CA GLN A 131 5.38 -8.67 -11.80
C GLN A 131 5.66 -7.66 -12.92
N LEU A 132 5.11 -6.44 -12.81
CA LEU A 132 5.34 -5.38 -13.78
C LEU A 132 6.84 -5.08 -13.91
N PHE A 133 7.51 -4.84 -12.77
CA PHE A 133 8.94 -4.50 -12.74
C PHE A 133 9.78 -5.58 -13.45
N ARG A 134 9.55 -6.84 -13.09
CA ARG A 134 10.29 -7.99 -13.64
C ARG A 134 10.03 -8.20 -15.14
N SER A 135 8.78 -8.08 -15.56
CA SER A 135 8.42 -8.25 -16.98
C SER A 135 9.00 -7.14 -17.86
N MET A 136 9.03 -5.91 -17.36
CA MET A 136 9.69 -4.80 -18.08
C MET A 136 11.19 -5.03 -18.21
N VAL A 137 11.87 -5.41 -17.11
CA VAL A 137 13.32 -5.71 -17.15
C VAL A 137 13.59 -6.85 -18.13
N ALA A 138 12.80 -7.94 -18.10
CA ALA A 138 12.95 -9.05 -19.02
C ALA A 138 12.77 -8.63 -20.49
N ALA A 139 11.80 -7.75 -20.78
CA ALA A 139 11.61 -7.21 -22.12
C ALA A 139 12.81 -6.35 -22.55
N GLY A 140 13.32 -5.50 -21.64
CA GLY A 140 14.50 -4.66 -21.88
C GLY A 140 15.78 -5.47 -22.14
N GLU A 141 16.00 -6.55 -21.38
CA GLU A 141 17.12 -7.47 -21.60
C GLU A 141 17.04 -8.16 -22.96
N LYS A 142 15.85 -8.72 -23.29
CA LYS A 142 15.64 -9.40 -24.58
C LYS A 142 15.77 -8.49 -25.80
N SER A 143 15.33 -7.23 -25.67
CA SER A 143 15.38 -6.26 -26.79
C SER A 143 16.71 -5.49 -26.86
N GLY A 144 17.59 -5.63 -25.89
CA GLY A 144 18.84 -4.85 -25.80
C GLY A 144 18.62 -3.38 -25.41
N HIS A 145 17.42 -2.99 -24.97
CA HIS A 145 17.06 -1.61 -24.61
C HIS A 145 16.81 -1.44 -23.11
N LEU A 146 17.64 -2.12 -22.29
CA LEU A 146 17.48 -2.12 -20.83
C LEU A 146 17.56 -0.71 -20.22
N GLU A 147 18.41 0.17 -20.76
CA GLU A 147 18.51 1.57 -20.36
C GLU A 147 17.16 2.29 -20.44
N LYS A 148 16.50 2.22 -21.58
CA LYS A 148 15.17 2.85 -21.79
C LYS A 148 14.12 2.31 -20.82
N VAL A 149 14.15 1.01 -20.61
CA VAL A 149 13.21 0.32 -19.71
C VAL A 149 13.46 0.72 -18.26
N LEU A 150 14.71 0.77 -17.81
CA LEU A 150 15.06 1.19 -16.45
C LEU A 150 14.68 2.66 -16.20
N ASN A 151 14.87 3.55 -17.17
CA ASN A 151 14.42 4.93 -17.06
C ASN A 151 12.89 5.01 -16.91
N ARG A 152 12.11 4.30 -17.72
CA ARG A 152 10.64 4.24 -17.56
C ARG A 152 10.19 3.65 -16.23
N LEU A 153 10.90 2.62 -15.72
CA LEU A 153 10.66 2.06 -14.40
C LEU A 153 10.97 3.05 -13.29
N ALA A 154 12.03 3.84 -13.44
CA ALA A 154 12.37 4.90 -12.50
C ALA A 154 11.27 5.97 -12.48
N ASP A 155 10.85 6.47 -13.64
CA ASP A 155 9.74 7.42 -13.75
C ASP A 155 8.45 6.89 -13.12
N TYR A 156 8.11 5.63 -13.40
CA TYR A 156 6.93 4.97 -12.83
C TYR A 156 7.00 4.84 -11.31
N THR A 157 8.13 4.38 -10.78
CA THR A 157 8.29 4.19 -9.32
C THR A 157 8.31 5.53 -8.58
N GLU A 158 8.90 6.57 -9.15
CA GLU A 158 8.88 7.94 -8.64
C GLU A 158 7.47 8.54 -8.66
N GLN A 159 6.75 8.41 -9.77
CA GLN A 159 5.37 8.88 -9.88
C GLN A 159 4.46 8.18 -8.87
N ARG A 160 4.61 6.86 -8.72
CA ARG A 160 3.90 6.06 -7.71
C ARG A 160 4.22 6.53 -6.29
N GLN A 161 5.49 6.83 -6.00
CA GLN A 161 5.93 7.38 -4.72
C GLN A 161 5.35 8.79 -4.50
N HIS A 162 5.42 9.66 -5.48
CA HIS A 162 4.87 11.01 -5.41
C HIS A 162 3.37 10.99 -5.10
N MET A 163 2.62 10.18 -5.83
CA MET A 163 1.18 10.00 -5.61
C MET A 163 0.88 9.50 -4.20
N ARG A 164 1.63 8.49 -3.73
CA ARG A 164 1.46 7.95 -2.37
C ARG A 164 1.76 9.02 -1.31
N THR A 165 2.82 9.79 -1.47
CA THR A 165 3.19 10.86 -0.55
C THR A 165 2.12 11.95 -0.51
N LYS A 166 1.62 12.36 -1.68
CA LYS A 166 0.53 13.33 -1.81
C LYS A 166 -0.74 12.87 -1.09
N LEU A 167 -1.13 11.60 -1.27
CA LEU A 167 -2.28 11.03 -0.57
C LEU A 167 -2.08 10.99 0.95
N LEU A 168 -0.89 10.58 1.41
CA LEU A 168 -0.58 10.54 2.84
C LEU A 168 -0.61 11.95 3.46
N GLN A 169 -0.02 12.94 2.79
CA GLN A 169 -0.04 14.34 3.23
C GLN A 169 -1.48 14.87 3.30
N ALA A 170 -2.30 14.60 2.30
CA ALA A 170 -3.69 15.01 2.27
C ALA A 170 -4.53 14.36 3.39
N MET A 171 -4.15 13.18 3.89
CA MET A 171 -4.83 12.50 5.00
C MET A 171 -4.42 13.01 6.40
N ILE A 172 -3.30 13.75 6.54
CA ILE A 172 -2.83 14.23 7.84
C ILE A 172 -3.88 15.13 8.49
N TYR A 173 -4.39 16.12 7.77
CA TYR A 173 -5.36 17.07 8.30
C TYR A 173 -6.67 16.39 8.76
N PRO A 174 -7.35 15.56 7.95
CA PRO A 174 -8.53 14.79 8.38
C PRO A 174 -8.28 13.93 9.63
N ILE A 175 -7.12 13.27 9.73
CA ILE A 175 -6.78 12.44 10.88
C ILE A 175 -6.63 13.30 12.14
N VAL A 176 -5.87 14.39 12.07
CA VAL A 176 -5.66 15.29 13.21
C VAL A 176 -6.99 15.89 13.66
N LEU A 177 -7.81 16.38 12.73
CA LEU A 177 -9.11 16.96 13.05
C LEU A 177 -10.06 15.95 13.70
N THR A 178 -10.11 14.73 13.17
CA THR A 178 -10.90 13.64 13.76
C THR A 178 -10.43 13.30 15.17
N LEU A 179 -9.12 13.25 15.38
CA LEU A 179 -8.55 12.94 16.70
C LEU A 179 -8.89 14.03 17.73
N VAL A 180 -8.79 15.30 17.33
CA VAL A 180 -9.20 16.44 18.17
C VAL A 180 -10.69 16.38 18.47
N ALA A 181 -11.53 16.14 17.47
CA ALA A 181 -12.99 16.04 17.63
C ALA A 181 -13.37 14.94 18.62
N VAL A 182 -12.82 13.74 18.44
CA VAL A 182 -13.03 12.59 19.34
C VAL A 182 -12.53 12.94 20.76
N GLY A 183 -11.37 13.58 20.88
CA GLY A 183 -10.82 14.02 22.17
C GLY A 183 -11.75 14.99 22.90
N VAL A 184 -12.23 16.03 22.22
CA VAL A 184 -13.16 17.03 22.80
C VAL A 184 -14.46 16.37 23.24
N ILE A 185 -15.08 15.55 22.37
CA ILE A 185 -16.32 14.83 22.68
C ILE A 185 -16.12 13.91 23.88
N SER A 186 -15.00 13.18 23.92
CA SER A 186 -14.68 12.28 25.05
C SER A 186 -14.54 13.04 26.37
N ILE A 187 -13.84 14.19 26.38
CA ILE A 187 -13.70 15.03 27.58
C ILE A 187 -15.05 15.55 28.02
N LEU A 188 -15.89 16.05 27.10
CA LEU A 188 -17.23 16.52 27.44
C LEU A 188 -18.08 15.41 28.07
N LEU A 189 -18.10 14.23 27.48
CA LEU A 189 -18.88 13.08 27.95
C LEU A 189 -18.36 12.51 29.29
N THR A 190 -17.04 12.49 29.51
CA THR A 190 -16.46 11.84 30.69
C THR A 190 -16.25 12.78 31.89
N ALA A 191 -16.00 14.07 31.63
CA ALA A 191 -15.66 15.02 32.67
C ALA A 191 -16.75 16.06 32.96
N VAL A 192 -17.46 16.53 31.90
CA VAL A 192 -18.46 17.62 32.03
C VAL A 192 -19.84 17.07 32.36
N VAL A 193 -20.32 16.12 31.52
CA VAL A 193 -21.68 15.57 31.67
C VAL A 193 -21.92 14.99 33.07
N PRO A 194 -21.05 14.15 33.67
CA PRO A 194 -21.30 13.57 35.01
C PRO A 194 -21.43 14.63 36.12
N LYS A 195 -20.61 15.71 36.03
CA LYS A 195 -20.68 16.80 37.04
C LYS A 195 -21.98 17.53 37.02
N VAL A 196 -22.50 17.78 35.80
CA VAL A 196 -23.80 18.45 35.63
C VAL A 196 -24.93 17.54 36.10
N VAL A 197 -24.91 16.27 35.73
CA VAL A 197 -25.90 15.27 36.14
C VAL A 197 -26.00 15.12 37.66
N ALA A 198 -24.86 15.00 38.34
CA ALA A 198 -24.83 14.89 39.80
C ALA A 198 -25.50 16.07 40.51
N GLN A 199 -25.43 17.29 39.95
CA GLN A 199 -26.15 18.47 40.50
C GLN A 199 -27.67 18.31 40.38
N PHE A 200 -28.19 17.73 39.29
CA PHE A 200 -29.64 17.53 39.09
C PHE A 200 -30.20 16.36 39.92
N GLU A 201 -29.45 15.29 40.09
CA GLU A 201 -29.83 14.16 40.93
C GLU A 201 -30.05 14.59 42.39
N HIS A 202 -29.16 15.48 42.88
CA HIS A 202 -29.31 16.03 44.22
C HIS A 202 -30.57 16.90 44.41
N MET A 203 -31.16 17.41 43.33
CA MET A 203 -32.38 18.20 43.34
C MET A 203 -33.67 17.37 43.16
N GLY A 204 -33.57 16.03 43.02
CA GLY A 204 -34.70 15.11 42.99
C GLY A 204 -35.60 15.23 41.75
N GLN A 205 -35.14 15.83 40.64
CA GLN A 205 -35.96 16.08 39.47
C GLN A 205 -35.80 15.03 38.39
N GLN A 206 -36.86 14.83 37.59
CA GLN A 206 -36.81 13.93 36.43
C GLN A 206 -36.05 14.59 35.28
N LEU A 207 -34.97 13.94 34.83
CA LEU A 207 -34.17 14.42 33.72
C LEU A 207 -34.88 14.25 32.36
N PRO A 208 -34.80 15.24 31.44
CA PRO A 208 -35.30 15.13 30.10
C PRO A 208 -34.72 13.91 29.34
N ALA A 209 -35.47 13.43 28.32
CA ALA A 209 -35.08 12.25 27.55
C ALA A 209 -33.73 12.42 26.83
N THR A 210 -33.42 13.63 26.33
CA THR A 210 -32.16 14.00 25.70
C THR A 210 -30.97 13.86 26.65
N THR A 211 -31.15 14.34 27.89
CA THR A 211 -30.13 14.25 28.95
C THR A 211 -29.93 12.79 29.39
N ARG A 212 -31.00 12.01 29.54
CA ARG A 212 -30.90 10.57 29.85
C ARG A 212 -30.15 9.79 28.76
N PHE A 213 -30.40 10.08 27.50
CA PHE A 213 -29.64 9.47 26.39
C PHE A 213 -28.15 9.84 26.46
N LEU A 214 -27.83 11.10 26.78
CA LEU A 214 -26.45 11.57 26.91
C LEU A 214 -25.74 10.87 28.10
N ILE A 215 -26.42 10.70 29.22
CA ILE A 215 -25.90 9.98 30.40
C ILE A 215 -25.60 8.53 30.06
N GLY A 216 -26.56 7.82 29.46
CA GLY A 216 -26.35 6.44 29.05
C GLY A 216 -25.17 6.28 28.08
N THR A 217 -25.00 7.24 27.15
CA THR A 217 -23.84 7.25 26.24
C THR A 217 -22.54 7.52 26.99
N SER A 218 -22.56 8.44 27.98
CA SER A 218 -21.40 8.77 28.81
C SER A 218 -20.97 7.58 29.69
N GLU A 219 -21.90 6.91 30.37
CA GLU A 219 -21.66 5.73 31.17
C GLU A 219 -21.12 4.57 30.33
N LEU A 220 -21.74 4.35 29.16
CA LEU A 220 -21.28 3.34 28.22
C LEU A 220 -19.83 3.62 27.76
N MET A 221 -19.49 4.88 27.53
CA MET A 221 -18.15 5.27 27.14
C MET A 221 -17.13 5.15 28.28
N GLN A 222 -17.52 5.49 29.51
CA GLN A 222 -16.65 5.36 30.68
C GLN A 222 -16.39 3.89 31.06
N HIS A 223 -17.42 3.04 31.09
CA HIS A 223 -17.28 1.65 31.51
C HIS A 223 -16.81 0.73 30.37
N TYR A 224 -17.25 0.98 29.16
CA TYR A 224 -17.03 0.09 28.01
C TYR A 224 -16.21 0.70 26.88
N GLY A 225 -15.74 1.95 27.00
CA GLY A 225 -15.00 2.63 25.93
C GLY A 225 -13.75 1.85 25.47
N LEU A 226 -12.98 1.31 26.43
CA LEU A 226 -11.82 0.47 26.13
C LEU A 226 -12.25 -0.86 25.47
N TRP A 227 -13.32 -1.49 25.97
CA TRP A 227 -13.88 -2.71 25.41
C TRP A 227 -14.43 -2.50 24.00
N PHE A 228 -15.01 -1.32 23.75
CA PHE A 228 -15.49 -0.94 22.42
C PHE A 228 -14.33 -0.84 21.42
N LEU A 229 -13.19 -0.24 21.81
CA LEU A 229 -11.97 -0.21 20.98
C LEU A 229 -11.43 -1.62 20.72
N VAL A 230 -11.40 -2.48 21.74
CA VAL A 230 -10.98 -3.89 21.60
C VAL A 230 -11.93 -4.65 20.67
N LEU A 231 -13.25 -4.46 20.82
CA LEU A 231 -14.25 -5.09 19.96
C LEU A 231 -14.15 -4.60 18.51
N LEU A 232 -13.88 -3.31 18.29
CA LEU A 232 -13.65 -2.74 16.98
C LEU A 232 -12.39 -3.30 16.32
N PHE A 233 -11.32 -3.48 17.11
CA PHE A 233 -10.08 -4.10 16.66
C PHE A 233 -10.28 -5.58 16.32
N ILE A 234 -10.94 -6.34 17.18
CA ILE A 234 -11.28 -7.76 16.94
C ILE A 234 -12.23 -7.88 15.74
N GLY A 235 -13.24 -7.02 15.65
CA GLY A 235 -14.14 -6.94 14.49
C GLY A 235 -13.40 -6.70 13.19
N GLY A 236 -12.40 -5.80 13.19
CA GLY A 236 -11.51 -5.57 12.05
C GLY A 236 -10.68 -6.79 11.68
N LEU A 237 -10.17 -7.54 12.68
CA LEU A 237 -9.45 -8.79 12.44
C LEU A 237 -10.38 -9.88 11.87
N ILE A 238 -11.59 -10.04 12.41
CA ILE A 238 -12.59 -10.98 11.91
C ILE A 238 -13.00 -10.59 10.49
N TRP A 239 -13.23 -9.30 10.21
CA TRP A 239 -13.53 -8.78 8.90
C TRP A 239 -12.41 -9.08 7.90
N ARG A 240 -11.16 -8.85 8.29
CA ARG A 240 -9.98 -9.20 7.48
C ARG A 240 -9.90 -10.71 7.22
N TRP A 241 -10.16 -11.52 8.24
CA TRP A 241 -10.21 -12.98 8.11
C TRP A 241 -11.37 -13.43 7.20
N TRP A 242 -12.54 -12.84 7.34
CA TRP A 242 -13.70 -13.13 6.48
C TRP A 242 -13.45 -12.80 5.01
N LEU A 243 -12.68 -11.72 4.72
CA LEU A 243 -12.24 -11.34 3.37
C LEU A 243 -11.08 -12.18 2.82
N THR A 244 -10.56 -13.17 3.54
CA THR A 244 -9.52 -14.09 3.04
C THR A 244 -10.05 -15.00 1.94
N ASP A 245 -11.34 -15.34 1.98
CA ASP A 245 -11.99 -16.10 0.93
C ASP A 245 -12.16 -15.28 -0.35
N ALA A 246 -11.67 -15.82 -1.47
CA ALA A 246 -11.64 -15.13 -2.76
C ALA A 246 -13.03 -14.76 -3.29
N GLY A 247 -14.04 -15.60 -3.06
CA GLY A 247 -15.41 -15.35 -3.50
C GLY A 247 -16.05 -14.16 -2.78
N ARG A 248 -15.96 -14.14 -1.44
CA ARG A 248 -16.50 -13.06 -0.59
C ARG A 248 -15.76 -11.76 -0.84
N ARG A 249 -14.42 -11.79 -0.98
CA ARG A 249 -13.60 -10.63 -1.30
C ARG A 249 -13.98 -10.02 -2.65
N ARG A 250 -14.19 -10.83 -3.68
CA ARG A 250 -14.64 -10.36 -5.00
C ARG A 250 -16.01 -9.68 -4.92
N HIS A 251 -16.96 -10.28 -4.20
CA HIS A 251 -18.29 -9.69 -4.01
C HIS A 251 -18.20 -8.35 -3.26
N TRP A 252 -17.43 -8.29 -2.18
CA TRP A 252 -17.17 -7.04 -1.45
C TRP A 252 -16.56 -5.97 -2.34
N HIS A 253 -15.54 -6.32 -3.13
CA HIS A 253 -14.91 -5.40 -4.08
C HIS A 253 -15.87 -4.91 -5.16
N GLN A 254 -16.86 -5.72 -5.56
CA GLN A 254 -17.93 -5.28 -6.46
C GLN A 254 -18.86 -4.27 -5.79
N VAL A 255 -19.23 -4.49 -4.52
CA VAL A 255 -20.05 -3.55 -3.74
C VAL A 255 -19.34 -2.22 -3.57
N VAL A 256 -18.05 -2.26 -3.22
CA VAL A 256 -17.22 -1.03 -3.06
C VAL A 256 -17.23 -0.17 -4.33
N LEU A 257 -17.16 -0.77 -5.52
CA LEU A 257 -17.22 -0.03 -6.80
C LEU A 257 -18.58 0.64 -7.05
N ARG A 258 -19.66 0.22 -6.38
CA ARG A 258 -21.01 0.80 -6.52
C ARG A 258 -21.26 1.98 -5.58
N LEU A 259 -20.45 2.16 -4.54
CA LEU A 259 -20.61 3.25 -3.58
C LEU A 259 -20.38 4.62 -4.25
N PRO A 260 -21.17 5.67 -3.88
CA PRO A 260 -21.17 6.94 -4.62
C PRO A 260 -19.82 7.68 -4.60
N VAL A 261 -19.11 7.72 -3.47
CA VAL A 261 -17.83 8.42 -3.33
C VAL A 261 -16.67 7.43 -3.43
N ILE A 262 -16.66 6.43 -2.56
CA ILE A 262 -15.58 5.43 -2.48
C ILE A 262 -15.46 4.66 -3.80
N GLY A 263 -16.58 4.36 -4.45
CA GLY A 263 -16.61 3.64 -5.71
C GLY A 263 -15.98 4.45 -6.86
N ARG A 264 -16.18 5.77 -6.91
CA ARG A 264 -15.53 6.65 -7.91
C ARG A 264 -14.02 6.64 -7.71
N VAL A 265 -13.55 6.88 -6.49
CA VAL A 265 -12.11 6.87 -6.17
C VAL A 265 -11.49 5.49 -6.43
N SER A 266 -12.14 4.40 -6.01
CA SER A 266 -11.66 3.04 -6.24
C SER A 266 -11.61 2.68 -7.74
N ARG A 267 -12.61 3.10 -8.51
CA ARG A 267 -12.64 2.91 -9.97
C ARG A 267 -11.52 3.72 -10.63
N GLY A 268 -11.40 5.01 -10.31
CA GLY A 268 -10.34 5.88 -10.81
C GLY A 268 -8.94 5.32 -10.54
N LEU A 269 -8.68 4.84 -9.32
CA LEU A 269 -7.41 4.22 -8.95
C LEU A 269 -7.10 2.98 -9.79
N ASN A 270 -8.08 2.10 -10.00
CA ASN A 270 -7.86 0.86 -10.76
C ASN A 270 -7.71 1.15 -12.27
N THR A 271 -8.49 2.08 -12.83
CA THR A 271 -8.37 2.46 -14.25
C THR A 271 -7.05 3.19 -14.54
N ALA A 272 -6.62 4.10 -13.67
CA ALA A 272 -5.33 4.77 -13.78
C ALA A 272 -4.17 3.77 -13.72
N ARG A 273 -4.19 2.84 -12.76
CA ARG A 273 -3.16 1.78 -12.67
C ARG A 273 -3.13 0.89 -13.90
N PHE A 274 -4.29 0.45 -14.39
CA PHE A 274 -4.36 -0.35 -15.60
C PHE A 274 -3.79 0.39 -16.80
N ALA A 275 -4.28 1.63 -17.05
CA ALA A 275 -3.87 2.44 -18.19
C ALA A 275 -2.36 2.71 -18.17
N ARG A 276 -1.82 3.14 -17.02
CA ARG A 276 -0.39 3.42 -16.85
C ARG A 276 0.45 2.17 -17.06
N THR A 277 0.07 1.04 -16.46
CA THR A 277 0.81 -0.21 -16.60
C THR A 277 0.79 -0.71 -18.04
N LEU A 278 -0.38 -0.70 -18.70
CA LEU A 278 -0.51 -1.14 -20.09
C LEU A 278 0.28 -0.23 -21.04
N SER A 279 0.22 1.10 -20.86
CA SER A 279 0.99 2.07 -21.62
C SER A 279 2.49 1.79 -21.53
N ILE A 280 3.02 1.61 -20.32
CA ILE A 280 4.44 1.35 -20.10
C ILE A 280 4.88 0.02 -20.73
N LEU A 281 4.10 -1.04 -20.56
CA LEU A 281 4.41 -2.36 -21.13
C LEU A 281 4.38 -2.34 -22.65
N ASN A 282 3.36 -1.74 -23.26
CA ASN A 282 3.21 -1.62 -24.68
C ASN A 282 4.38 -0.81 -25.30
N ALA A 283 4.69 0.34 -24.71
CA ALA A 283 5.82 1.17 -25.09
C ALA A 283 7.22 0.50 -24.84
N SER A 284 7.25 -0.60 -24.09
CA SER A 284 8.43 -1.44 -23.87
C SER A 284 8.45 -2.68 -24.75
N ALA A 285 7.60 -2.70 -25.81
CA ALA A 285 7.44 -3.78 -26.77
C ALA A 285 7.01 -5.14 -26.16
N VAL A 286 6.33 -5.10 -25.00
CA VAL A 286 5.67 -6.29 -24.43
C VAL A 286 4.41 -6.58 -25.25
N PRO A 287 4.16 -7.83 -25.67
CA PRO A 287 2.97 -8.18 -26.42
C PRO A 287 1.68 -7.76 -25.70
N LEU A 288 0.70 -7.21 -26.42
CA LEU A 288 -0.51 -6.62 -25.85
C LEU A 288 -1.25 -7.54 -24.88
N LEU A 289 -1.40 -8.83 -25.23
CA LEU A 289 -2.08 -9.81 -24.36
C LEU A 289 -1.35 -10.04 -23.04
N GLU A 290 -0.03 -10.09 -23.09
CA GLU A 290 0.81 -10.21 -21.88
C GLU A 290 0.73 -8.92 -21.06
N GLY A 291 0.80 -7.77 -21.74
CA GLY A 291 0.61 -6.45 -21.13
C GLY A 291 -0.74 -6.31 -20.41
N MET A 292 -1.83 -6.76 -21.01
CA MET A 292 -3.16 -6.76 -20.40
C MET A 292 -3.22 -7.66 -19.16
N LYS A 293 -2.64 -8.85 -19.21
CA LYS A 293 -2.57 -9.78 -18.09
C LYS A 293 -1.84 -9.16 -16.90
N ILE A 294 -0.63 -8.64 -17.13
CA ILE A 294 0.19 -8.00 -16.09
C ILE A 294 -0.52 -6.77 -15.53
N SER A 295 -1.11 -5.94 -16.40
CA SER A 295 -1.88 -4.76 -15.98
C SER A 295 -3.10 -5.12 -15.13
N GLY A 296 -3.73 -6.27 -15.40
CA GLY A 296 -4.79 -6.82 -14.57
C GLY A 296 -4.30 -7.24 -13.18
N GLU A 297 -3.13 -7.84 -13.07
CA GLU A 297 -2.55 -8.31 -11.81
C GLU A 297 -2.19 -7.16 -10.84
N VAL A 298 -1.85 -5.99 -11.37
CA VAL A 298 -1.53 -4.78 -10.56
C VAL A 298 -2.76 -4.16 -9.90
N LEU A 299 -3.98 -4.51 -10.34
CA LEU A 299 -5.20 -3.96 -9.78
C LEU A 299 -5.42 -4.40 -8.32
N SER A 300 -5.81 -3.46 -7.48
CA SER A 300 -6.14 -3.73 -6.08
C SER A 300 -7.53 -4.33 -5.88
N ASN A 301 -8.42 -4.18 -6.86
CA ASN A 301 -9.79 -4.67 -6.81
C ASN A 301 -9.91 -6.01 -7.56
N ASP A 302 -10.22 -7.09 -6.83
CA ASP A 302 -10.28 -8.45 -7.41
C ASP A 302 -11.43 -8.62 -8.41
N PHE A 303 -12.53 -7.88 -8.26
CA PHE A 303 -13.61 -7.90 -9.26
C PHE A 303 -13.11 -7.26 -10.56
N ALA A 304 -12.44 -6.10 -10.49
CA ALA A 304 -11.85 -5.47 -11.66
C ALA A 304 -10.79 -6.36 -12.32
N ARG A 305 -9.91 -6.98 -11.51
CA ARG A 305 -8.91 -7.94 -11.99
C ARG A 305 -9.54 -9.09 -12.79
N HIS A 306 -10.61 -9.67 -12.26
CA HIS A 306 -11.33 -10.76 -12.94
C HIS A 306 -11.94 -10.31 -14.26
N ARG A 307 -12.59 -9.13 -14.28
CA ARG A 307 -13.17 -8.56 -15.50
C ARG A 307 -12.12 -8.26 -16.58
N ILE A 308 -10.92 -7.81 -16.17
CA ILE A 308 -9.80 -7.62 -17.10
C ILE A 308 -9.29 -8.97 -17.63
N GLY A 309 -9.25 -10.00 -16.80
CA GLY A 309 -8.93 -11.36 -17.25
C GLY A 309 -9.88 -11.84 -18.35
N GLU A 310 -11.21 -11.67 -18.17
CA GLU A 310 -12.22 -11.97 -19.19
C GLU A 310 -12.01 -11.15 -20.46
N ALA A 311 -11.72 -9.85 -20.32
CA ALA A 311 -11.44 -8.97 -21.48
C ALA A 311 -10.17 -9.42 -22.23
N THR A 312 -9.14 -9.89 -21.53
CA THR A 312 -7.91 -10.40 -22.13
C THR A 312 -8.18 -11.65 -22.99
N GLU A 313 -9.03 -12.57 -22.50
CA GLU A 313 -9.42 -13.75 -23.30
C GLU A 313 -10.18 -13.34 -24.58
N ARG A 314 -11.07 -12.37 -24.50
CA ARG A 314 -11.79 -11.86 -25.67
C ARG A 314 -10.87 -11.18 -26.70
N VAL A 315 -9.86 -10.45 -26.23
CA VAL A 315 -8.85 -9.89 -27.15
C VAL A 315 -8.04 -11.00 -27.80
N ARG A 316 -7.74 -12.08 -27.08
CA ARG A 316 -7.10 -13.28 -27.65
C ARG A 316 -7.95 -13.93 -28.74
N GLU A 317 -9.27 -13.92 -28.59
CA GLU A 317 -10.25 -14.42 -29.56
C GLU A 317 -10.47 -13.46 -30.75
N GLY A 318 -9.74 -12.33 -30.80
CA GLY A 318 -9.81 -11.36 -31.91
C GLY A 318 -10.77 -10.19 -31.71
N THR A 319 -11.36 -10.03 -30.53
CA THR A 319 -12.15 -8.83 -30.20
C THR A 319 -11.21 -7.63 -30.06
N SER A 320 -11.59 -6.43 -30.55
CA SER A 320 -10.79 -5.22 -30.36
C SER A 320 -10.63 -4.88 -28.87
N LEU A 321 -9.48 -4.29 -28.52
CA LEU A 321 -9.17 -3.90 -27.13
C LEU A 321 -10.23 -2.97 -26.56
N ARG A 322 -10.66 -1.96 -27.36
CA ARG A 322 -11.75 -1.05 -26.97
C ARG A 322 -13.02 -1.81 -26.59
N LYS A 323 -13.49 -2.74 -27.44
CA LYS A 323 -14.74 -3.47 -27.21
C LYS A 323 -14.65 -4.38 -25.98
N ALA A 324 -13.54 -5.09 -25.85
CA ALA A 324 -13.29 -5.97 -24.71
C ALA A 324 -13.27 -5.20 -23.38
N LEU A 325 -12.65 -4.01 -23.34
CA LEU A 325 -12.63 -3.15 -22.14
C LEU A 325 -13.99 -2.49 -21.85
N ASP A 326 -14.75 -2.06 -22.88
CA ASP A 326 -16.10 -1.47 -22.71
C ASP A 326 -17.06 -2.45 -22.02
N GLU A 327 -16.99 -3.72 -22.37
CA GLU A 327 -17.83 -4.77 -21.76
C GLU A 327 -17.55 -5.01 -20.28
N THR A 328 -16.39 -4.60 -19.77
CA THR A 328 -16.10 -4.65 -18.33
C THR A 328 -16.92 -3.65 -17.51
N LYS A 329 -17.39 -2.57 -18.12
CA LYS A 329 -18.10 -1.43 -17.51
C LYS A 329 -17.33 -0.74 -16.36
N ILE A 330 -16.01 -0.81 -16.41
CA ILE A 330 -15.11 -0.22 -15.41
C ILE A 330 -14.51 1.09 -15.95
N PHE A 331 -14.16 1.11 -17.23
CA PHE A 331 -13.41 2.19 -17.86
C PHE A 331 -14.27 3.38 -18.29
N PRO A 332 -13.75 4.62 -18.11
CA PRO A 332 -14.43 5.81 -18.58
C PRO A 332 -14.51 5.86 -20.12
N PRO A 333 -15.57 6.47 -20.69
CA PRO A 333 -15.74 6.58 -22.14
C PRO A 333 -14.55 7.24 -22.85
N MET A 334 -13.96 8.28 -22.25
CA MET A 334 -12.82 9.01 -22.84
C MET A 334 -11.61 8.11 -23.07
N MET A 335 -11.27 7.27 -22.07
CA MET A 335 -10.19 6.30 -22.22
C MET A 335 -10.47 5.30 -23.34
N LEU A 336 -11.71 4.79 -23.43
CA LEU A 336 -12.11 3.86 -24.48
C LEU A 336 -12.04 4.50 -25.88
N HIS A 337 -12.35 5.79 -26.00
CA HIS A 337 -12.20 6.54 -27.26
C HIS A 337 -10.74 6.71 -27.67
N MET A 338 -9.85 7.03 -26.72
CA MET A 338 -8.42 7.13 -27.00
C MET A 338 -7.84 5.79 -27.46
N ILE A 339 -8.22 4.69 -26.80
CA ILE A 339 -7.82 3.33 -27.19
C ILE A 339 -8.33 3.00 -28.59
N ALA A 340 -9.61 3.30 -28.89
CA ALA A 340 -10.18 3.07 -30.22
C ALA A 340 -9.42 3.83 -31.32
N SER A 341 -9.09 5.09 -31.05
CA SER A 341 -8.30 5.91 -31.99
C SER A 341 -6.92 5.31 -32.23
N GLY A 342 -6.24 4.85 -31.16
CA GLY A 342 -4.93 4.20 -31.24
C GLY A 342 -4.96 2.87 -31.99
N GLU A 343 -6.03 2.05 -31.81
CA GLU A 343 -6.21 0.80 -32.58
C GLU A 343 -6.41 1.07 -34.08
N GLN A 344 -7.15 2.13 -34.43
CA GLN A 344 -7.45 2.47 -35.83
C GLN A 344 -6.26 3.12 -36.56
N SER A 345 -5.51 3.98 -35.85
CA SER A 345 -4.36 4.69 -36.42
C SER A 345 -3.05 3.88 -36.40
N GLY A 346 -2.99 2.78 -35.65
CA GLY A 346 -1.76 2.05 -35.39
C GLY A 346 -0.84 2.73 -34.34
N GLU A 347 -1.30 3.82 -33.71
CA GLU A 347 -0.55 4.60 -32.71
C GLU A 347 -1.02 4.28 -31.28
N LEU A 348 -1.19 2.99 -30.97
CA LEU A 348 -1.72 2.56 -29.69
C LEU A 348 -0.83 3.03 -28.52
N ASP A 349 0.50 3.07 -28.70
CA ASP A 349 1.46 3.50 -27.67
C ASP A 349 1.18 4.92 -27.19
N SER A 350 1.11 5.88 -28.14
CA SER A 350 0.90 7.29 -27.84
C SER A 350 -0.49 7.55 -27.25
N MET A 351 -1.50 6.82 -27.71
CA MET A 351 -2.86 6.94 -27.22
C MET A 351 -3.04 6.32 -25.82
N LEU A 352 -2.38 5.21 -25.52
CA LEU A 352 -2.35 4.62 -24.19
C LEU A 352 -1.62 5.53 -23.19
N GLU A 353 -0.52 6.17 -23.57
CA GLU A 353 0.19 7.13 -22.72
C GLU A 353 -0.70 8.32 -22.37
N ARG A 354 -1.36 8.93 -23.37
CA ARG A 354 -2.31 10.02 -23.15
C ARG A 354 -3.51 9.59 -22.30
N ALA A 355 -4.03 8.38 -22.52
CA ALA A 355 -5.11 7.82 -21.71
C ALA A 355 -4.67 7.62 -20.25
N ALA A 356 -3.45 7.14 -20.03
CA ALA A 356 -2.88 6.99 -18.69
C ALA A 356 -2.73 8.34 -17.99
N ASP A 357 -2.16 9.35 -18.65
CA ASP A 357 -2.01 10.70 -18.10
C ASP A 357 -3.35 11.34 -17.76
N ASN A 358 -4.37 11.12 -18.59
CA ASN A 358 -5.71 11.61 -18.31
C ASN A 358 -6.33 10.90 -17.10
N GLN A 359 -6.17 9.59 -16.99
CA GLN A 359 -6.67 8.81 -15.85
C GLN A 359 -5.98 9.17 -14.53
N ASP A 360 -4.68 9.42 -14.54
CA ASP A 360 -3.94 9.86 -13.37
C ASP A 360 -4.45 11.22 -12.88
N ARG A 361 -4.66 12.19 -13.79
CA ARG A 361 -5.24 13.50 -13.46
C ARG A 361 -6.68 13.42 -12.97
N GLU A 362 -7.49 12.57 -13.60
CA GLU A 362 -8.88 12.35 -13.18
C GLU A 362 -8.93 11.72 -11.78
N PHE A 363 -8.07 10.74 -11.50
CA PHE A 363 -7.96 10.13 -10.18
C PHE A 363 -7.55 11.16 -9.12
N GLU A 364 -6.53 12.01 -9.39
CA GLU A 364 -6.15 13.09 -8.47
C GLU A 364 -7.30 14.04 -8.19
N THR A 365 -8.05 14.41 -9.22
CA THR A 365 -9.22 15.29 -9.08
C THR A 365 -10.29 14.64 -8.20
N GLN A 366 -10.59 13.36 -8.43
CA GLN A 366 -11.58 12.63 -7.62
C GLN A 366 -11.17 12.52 -6.15
N VAL A 367 -9.88 12.29 -5.87
CA VAL A 367 -9.34 12.28 -4.50
C VAL A 367 -9.49 13.66 -3.85
N ASN A 368 -9.11 14.72 -4.55
CA ASN A 368 -9.21 16.08 -4.04
C ASN A 368 -10.66 16.48 -3.74
N ILE A 369 -11.60 16.12 -4.60
CA ILE A 369 -13.05 16.33 -4.37
C ILE A 369 -13.51 15.53 -3.14
N ALA A 370 -13.13 14.26 -3.03
CA ALA A 370 -13.52 13.42 -1.90
C ALA A 370 -13.03 13.99 -0.56
N LEU A 371 -11.78 14.45 -0.52
CA LEU A 371 -11.20 15.10 0.66
C LEU A 371 -11.83 16.46 0.94
N GLY A 372 -12.08 17.27 -0.10
CA GLY A 372 -12.72 18.59 0.03
C GLY A 372 -14.16 18.54 0.54
N VAL A 373 -14.89 17.44 0.28
CA VAL A 373 -16.24 17.21 0.84
C VAL A 373 -16.17 16.63 2.26
N PHE A 374 -15.17 15.79 2.52
CA PHE A 374 -15.02 15.15 3.83
C PHE A 374 -14.80 16.18 4.96
N GLU A 375 -13.99 17.19 4.71
CA GLU A 375 -13.63 18.21 5.70
C GLU A 375 -14.86 19.00 6.20
N PRO A 376 -15.67 19.67 5.36
CA PRO A 376 -16.88 20.35 5.83
C PRO A 376 -17.88 19.42 6.51
N MET A 377 -18.02 18.18 6.01
CA MET A 377 -18.91 17.19 6.59
C MET A 377 -18.47 16.81 8.02
N LEU A 378 -17.18 16.68 8.24
CA LEU A 378 -16.63 16.38 9.56
C LEU A 378 -16.83 17.54 10.53
N VAL A 379 -16.58 18.78 10.10
CA VAL A 379 -16.79 19.99 10.91
C VAL A 379 -18.27 20.15 11.30
N VAL A 380 -19.18 20.00 10.33
CA VAL A 380 -20.62 20.11 10.58
C VAL A 380 -21.10 19.00 11.52
N SER A 381 -20.63 17.76 11.32
CA SER A 381 -21.01 16.66 12.22
C SER A 381 -20.50 16.87 13.64
N MET A 382 -19.26 17.36 13.81
CA MET A 382 -18.69 17.69 15.12
C MET A 382 -19.48 18.82 15.79
N ALA A 383 -19.77 19.90 15.06
CA ALA A 383 -20.57 21.01 15.58
C ALA A 383 -21.97 20.55 16.00
N GLY A 384 -22.60 19.66 15.22
CA GLY A 384 -23.88 19.05 15.56
C GLY A 384 -23.84 18.22 16.85
N VAL A 385 -22.81 17.41 17.02
CA VAL A 385 -22.63 16.63 18.26
C VAL A 385 -22.39 17.54 19.46
N VAL A 386 -21.52 18.54 19.34
CA VAL A 386 -21.26 19.49 20.43
C VAL A 386 -22.52 20.28 20.78
N LEU A 387 -23.27 20.76 19.77
CA LEU A 387 -24.53 21.45 20.00
C LEU A 387 -25.56 20.56 20.70
N PHE A 388 -25.66 19.29 20.31
CA PHE A 388 -26.52 18.32 20.98
C PHE A 388 -26.15 18.13 22.47
N ILE A 389 -24.84 18.01 22.76
CA ILE A 389 -24.34 17.90 24.16
C ILE A 389 -24.72 19.16 24.94
N VAL A 390 -24.44 20.36 24.40
CA VAL A 390 -24.75 21.63 25.07
C VAL A 390 -26.24 21.78 25.32
N MET A 391 -27.08 21.52 24.32
CA MET A 391 -28.55 21.58 24.49
C MET A 391 -29.06 20.58 25.52
N SER A 392 -28.53 19.37 25.56
CA SER A 392 -28.89 18.33 26.54
C SER A 392 -28.49 18.72 27.98
N ILE A 393 -27.48 19.58 28.16
CA ILE A 393 -27.08 20.13 29.45
C ILE A 393 -27.92 21.37 29.83
N LEU A 394 -28.22 22.23 28.88
CA LEU A 394 -28.97 23.48 29.12
C LEU A 394 -30.47 23.25 29.35
N GLN A 395 -31.06 22.26 28.68
CA GLN A 395 -32.50 22.00 28.78
C GLN A 395 -32.99 21.82 30.24
N PRO A 396 -32.38 20.99 31.10
CA PRO A 396 -32.77 20.87 32.50
C PRO A 396 -32.62 22.20 33.25
N ILE A 397 -31.60 23.00 32.97
CA ILE A 397 -31.35 24.31 33.61
C ILE A 397 -32.48 25.28 33.30
N LEU A 398 -32.93 25.34 32.04
CA LEU A 398 -34.03 26.17 31.62
C LEU A 398 -35.36 25.74 32.23
N GLU A 399 -35.63 24.46 32.34
CA GLU A 399 -36.83 23.91 33.00
C GLU A 399 -36.87 24.27 34.50
N LEU A 400 -35.74 24.23 35.18
CA LEU A 400 -35.62 24.67 36.60
C LEU A 400 -35.94 26.18 36.74
N ASN A 401 -35.35 27.02 35.90
CA ASN A 401 -35.53 28.45 35.96
C ASN A 401 -37.01 28.86 35.71
N ASN A 402 -37.70 28.13 34.87
CA ASN A 402 -39.13 28.32 34.60
C ASN A 402 -40.00 27.90 35.81
N MET A 403 -39.60 26.92 36.60
CA MET A 403 -40.36 26.47 37.77
C MET A 403 -40.14 27.36 39.00
N VAL A 404 -39.00 28.05 39.13
CA VAL A 404 -38.70 28.97 40.23
C VAL A 404 -39.40 30.32 40.02
N ASN A 405 -39.79 30.64 38.77
CA ASN A 405 -40.50 31.89 38.41
C ASN A 405 -42.05 31.74 38.39
N LEU A 406 -42.58 30.56 38.76
CA LEU A 406 -43.99 30.30 38.99
C LEU A 406 -44.25 30.13 40.50
#